data_ac02fe61db5dd7553d2d2b8b2bf0a37c
#
_entry.id   ac02fe61db5dd7553d2d2b8b2bf0a37c
#
_cell.length_a   1.000
_cell.length_b   1.000
_cell.length_c   1.000
_cell.angle_alpha   90.00
_cell.angle_beta   90.00
_cell.angle_gamma   90.00
#
_symmetry.space_group_name_H-M   'P 1'
#
loop_
_entity.id
_entity.type
_entity.pdbx_description
1 polymer ?
#
loop_
_entity_poly.entity_id
_entity_poly.type
_entity_poly.pdbx_seq_one_letter_code
_entity_poly.pdbx_strand_id
1 'polypeptide(L)'
;GGVSASLDFQEVGVRLYAIPRLIGSNTISLEIDVEASQQVGNEVGFITNTGETITTPTLGIRKANTLVYLKPGQAVILGGLITERVVEDEKKIPFVGDLPIIGALFRSRYERKELVSVLFFIRPRILEGVDLHRDF
;
A
#
# COMPACT_ATOMS: atom_id res chain seq x y z
N GLY A 1 2.88 -17.88 35.96
CA GLY A 1 3.03 -17.96 34.52
C GLY A 1 3.38 -16.58 33.97
N GLY A 2 4.65 -16.40 33.55
CA GLY A 2 5.08 -15.15 32.93
C GLY A 2 4.54 -15.07 31.51
N VAL A 3 3.99 -13.93 31.14
CA VAL A 3 3.64 -13.63 29.76
C VAL A 3 4.95 -13.22 29.05
N SER A 4 5.42 -14.04 28.12
CA SER A 4 6.56 -13.69 27.28
C SER A 4 6.05 -12.91 26.08
N ALA A 5 6.39 -11.62 25.98
CA ALA A 5 6.19 -10.85 24.76
C ALA A 5 7.35 -11.09 23.81
N SER A 6 7.08 -11.56 22.61
CA SER A 6 8.06 -11.63 21.52
C SER A 6 7.87 -10.43 20.61
N LEU A 7 8.97 -9.72 20.35
CA LEU A 7 8.96 -8.60 19.41
C LEU A 7 9.36 -9.14 18.02
N ASP A 8 8.48 -9.00 17.06
CA ASP A 8 8.72 -9.33 15.66
C ASP A 8 8.72 -8.05 14.83
N PHE A 9 9.74 -7.89 13.98
CA PHE A 9 9.85 -6.73 13.09
C PHE A 9 9.29 -7.09 11.72
N GLN A 10 8.25 -6.37 11.32
CA GLN A 10 7.67 -6.51 10.00
C GLN A 10 8.10 -5.34 9.10
N GLU A 11 8.76 -5.67 7.99
CA GLU A 11 9.12 -4.69 6.98
C GLU A 11 7.90 -4.25 6.19
N VAL A 12 7.76 -2.94 6.00
CA VAL A 12 6.72 -2.33 5.17
C VAL A 12 7.36 -1.52 4.05
N GLY A 13 6.75 -1.55 2.86
CA GLY A 13 7.27 -0.84 1.70
C GLY A 13 6.95 -1.56 0.39
N VAL A 14 7.71 -1.28 -0.64
CA VAL A 14 7.60 -1.93 -1.95
C VAL A 14 8.78 -2.86 -2.15
N ARG A 15 8.47 -4.11 -2.43
CA ARG A 15 9.44 -5.14 -2.80
C ARG A 15 9.17 -5.57 -4.23
N LEU A 16 10.20 -5.56 -5.05
CA LEU A 16 10.18 -6.06 -6.41
C LEU A 16 11.23 -7.15 -6.56
N TYR A 17 10.80 -8.30 -7.03
CA TYR A 17 11.67 -9.37 -7.44
C TYR A 17 11.40 -9.68 -8.90
N ALA A 18 12.45 -9.69 -9.73
CA ALA A 18 12.31 -9.90 -11.15
C ALA A 18 13.43 -10.82 -11.67
N ILE A 19 13.05 -11.83 -12.46
CA ILE A 19 13.97 -12.74 -13.12
C ILE A 19 13.86 -12.52 -14.63
N PRO A 20 14.82 -11.81 -15.25
CA PRO A 20 14.86 -11.64 -16.68
C PRO A 20 15.53 -12.82 -17.37
N ARG A 21 15.03 -13.18 -18.54
CA ARG A 21 15.65 -14.15 -19.45
C ARG A 21 15.57 -13.62 -20.88
N LEU A 22 16.68 -13.62 -21.58
CA LEU A 22 16.70 -13.26 -22.99
C LEU A 22 16.34 -14.49 -23.83
N ILE A 23 15.31 -14.34 -24.66
CA ILE A 23 14.86 -15.37 -25.61
C ILE A 23 15.19 -14.91 -27.01
N GLY A 24 16.10 -15.64 -27.67
CA GLY A 24 16.61 -15.18 -28.99
C GLY A 24 17.36 -13.86 -28.87
N SER A 25 17.23 -13.00 -29.86
CA SER A 25 17.97 -11.74 -29.95
C SER A 25 17.15 -10.50 -29.51
N ASN A 26 15.85 -10.63 -29.36
CA ASN A 26 14.98 -9.44 -29.21
C ASN A 26 13.72 -9.65 -28.35
N THR A 27 13.71 -10.66 -27.51
CA THR A 27 12.58 -10.91 -26.60
C THR A 27 13.08 -11.16 -25.21
N ILE A 28 12.54 -10.45 -24.24
CA ILE A 28 12.83 -10.61 -22.83
C ILE A 28 11.62 -11.27 -22.17
N SER A 29 11.83 -12.45 -21.60
CA SER A 29 10.90 -13.06 -20.65
C SER A 29 11.21 -12.50 -19.27
N LEU A 30 10.22 -12.00 -18.60
CA LEU A 30 10.36 -11.37 -17.28
C LEU A 30 9.35 -11.98 -16.32
N GLU A 31 9.84 -12.77 -15.40
CA GLU A 31 9.06 -13.26 -14.26
C GLU A 31 9.13 -12.23 -13.14
N ILE A 32 7.99 -11.75 -12.69
CA ILE A 32 7.90 -10.59 -11.81
C ILE A 32 7.05 -10.95 -10.60
N ASP A 33 7.57 -10.67 -9.42
CA ASP A 33 6.86 -10.72 -8.16
C ASP A 33 6.96 -9.35 -7.48
N VAL A 34 5.82 -8.69 -7.33
CA VAL A 34 5.71 -7.36 -6.70
C VAL A 34 4.86 -7.47 -5.46
N GLU A 35 5.36 -6.92 -4.40
CA GLU A 35 4.63 -6.76 -3.15
C GLU A 35 4.70 -5.30 -2.69
N ALA A 36 3.55 -4.70 -2.41
CA ALA A 36 3.46 -3.41 -1.75
C ALA A 36 2.73 -3.57 -0.43
N SER A 37 3.38 -3.22 0.65
CA SER A 37 2.83 -3.29 2.00
C SER A 37 2.87 -1.94 2.68
N GLN A 38 1.81 -1.62 3.42
CA GLN A 38 1.72 -0.41 4.23
C GLN A 38 0.95 -0.69 5.51
N GLN A 39 1.27 0.03 6.56
CA GLN A 39 0.48 0.02 7.77
C GLN A 39 -0.82 0.80 7.53
N VAL A 40 -1.96 0.17 7.75
CA VAL A 40 -3.29 0.76 7.53
C VAL A 40 -4.03 1.07 8.81
N GLY A 41 -3.53 0.59 9.95
CA GLY A 41 -4.13 0.83 11.26
C GLY A 41 -3.40 0.08 12.36
N ASN A 42 -3.95 0.19 13.56
CA ASN A 42 -3.56 -0.59 14.72
C ASN A 42 -4.82 -1.22 15.32
N GLU A 43 -4.71 -2.47 15.70
CA GLU A 43 -5.75 -3.17 16.44
C GLU A 43 -5.28 -3.45 17.87
N VAL A 44 -6.23 -3.46 18.81
CA VAL A 44 -5.93 -3.85 20.19
C VAL A 44 -5.72 -5.37 20.21
N GLY A 45 -4.49 -5.79 20.45
CA GLY A 45 -4.15 -7.21 20.53
C GLY A 45 -4.64 -7.81 21.86
N PHE A 46 -4.16 -7.28 22.97
CA PHE A 46 -4.60 -7.70 24.31
C PHE A 46 -4.27 -6.64 25.37
N ILE A 47 -4.93 -6.77 26.51
CA ILE A 47 -4.71 -5.93 27.68
C ILE A 47 -3.94 -6.76 28.70
N THR A 48 -2.82 -6.22 29.18
CA THR A 48 -2.01 -6.88 30.23
C THR A 48 -2.73 -6.86 31.57
N ASN A 49 -2.28 -7.72 32.50
CA ASN A 49 -2.82 -7.74 33.88
C ASN A 49 -2.58 -6.42 34.61
N THR A 50 -1.66 -5.59 34.14
CA THR A 50 -1.38 -4.24 34.68
C THR A 50 -2.27 -3.16 34.07
N GLY A 51 -3.20 -3.53 33.14
CA GLY A 51 -4.08 -2.60 32.45
C GLY A 51 -3.45 -1.90 31.25
N GLU A 52 -2.24 -2.30 30.86
CA GLU A 52 -1.56 -1.77 29.67
C GLU A 52 -2.10 -2.42 28.40
N THR A 53 -2.42 -1.60 27.41
CA THR A 53 -2.95 -2.07 26.13
C THR A 53 -1.82 -2.28 25.14
N ILE A 54 -1.68 -3.50 24.64
CA ILE A 54 -0.76 -3.83 23.56
C ILE A 54 -1.52 -3.77 22.24
N THR A 55 -1.02 -2.96 21.31
CA THR A 55 -1.59 -2.81 19.98
C THR A 55 -0.75 -3.54 18.95
N THR A 56 -1.42 -4.14 17.97
CA THR A 56 -0.79 -4.82 16.84
C THR A 56 -1.03 -4.00 15.57
N PRO A 57 0.01 -3.71 14.78
CA PRO A 57 -0.18 -3.00 13.51
C PRO A 57 -0.94 -3.88 12.51
N THR A 58 -1.91 -3.30 11.83
CA THR A 58 -2.61 -3.93 10.73
C THR A 58 -1.95 -3.52 9.42
N LEU A 59 -1.56 -4.52 8.60
CA LEU A 59 -0.87 -4.30 7.36
C LEU A 59 -1.79 -4.56 6.17
N GLY A 60 -1.87 -3.60 5.26
CA GLY A 60 -2.45 -3.77 3.94
C GLY A 60 -1.38 -4.26 2.97
N ILE A 61 -1.54 -5.45 2.41
CA ILE A 61 -0.57 -6.05 1.50
C ILE A 61 -1.22 -6.21 0.11
N ARG A 62 -0.50 -5.80 -0.92
CA ARG A 62 -0.87 -5.97 -2.32
C ARG A 62 0.26 -6.71 -3.03
N LYS A 63 -0.09 -7.82 -3.69
CA LYS A 63 0.86 -8.65 -4.41
C LYS A 63 0.42 -8.84 -5.86
N ALA A 64 1.40 -8.86 -6.76
CA ALA A 64 1.21 -9.26 -8.14
C ALA A 64 2.35 -10.18 -8.56
N ASN A 65 2.01 -11.35 -9.08
CA ASN A 65 2.94 -12.29 -9.68
C ASN A 65 2.54 -12.53 -11.12
N THR A 66 3.47 -12.36 -12.04
CA THR A 66 3.18 -12.52 -13.46
C THR A 66 4.43 -12.84 -14.28
N LEU A 67 4.20 -13.47 -15.42
CA LEU A 67 5.21 -13.72 -16.44
C LEU A 67 4.82 -12.95 -17.71
N VAL A 68 5.72 -12.11 -18.19
CA VAL A 68 5.49 -11.29 -19.38
C VAL A 68 6.63 -11.45 -20.37
N TYR A 69 6.30 -11.30 -21.66
CA TYR A 69 7.24 -11.30 -22.76
C TYR A 69 7.25 -9.91 -23.40
N LEU A 70 8.40 -9.27 -23.42
CA LEU A 70 8.57 -7.89 -23.84
C LEU A 70 9.71 -7.75 -24.83
N LYS A 71 9.60 -6.77 -25.71
CA LYS A 71 10.74 -6.29 -26.47
C LYS A 71 11.54 -5.29 -25.62
N PRO A 72 12.86 -5.17 -25.85
CA PRO A 72 13.67 -4.16 -25.16
C PRO A 72 13.09 -2.76 -25.31
N GLY A 73 12.94 -2.04 -24.18
CA GLY A 73 12.37 -0.70 -24.16
C GLY A 73 10.84 -0.62 -24.13
N GLN A 74 10.14 -1.73 -24.32
CA GLN A 74 8.69 -1.80 -24.18
C GLN A 74 8.31 -1.78 -22.70
N ALA A 75 7.33 -0.96 -22.31
CA ALA A 75 6.78 -0.95 -20.97
C ALA A 75 5.51 -1.79 -20.90
N VAL A 76 5.30 -2.44 -19.75
CA VAL A 76 4.08 -3.16 -19.45
C VAL A 76 3.52 -2.69 -18.12
N ILE A 77 2.19 -2.59 -18.04
CA ILE A 77 1.46 -2.36 -16.79
C ILE A 77 1.08 -3.73 -16.24
N LEU A 78 1.57 -4.03 -15.03
CA LEU A 78 1.31 -5.30 -14.35
C LEU A 78 -0.05 -5.30 -13.66
N GLY A 79 -0.55 -4.13 -13.32
CA GLY A 79 -1.80 -3.96 -12.63
C GLY A 79 -1.83 -2.70 -11.80
N GLY A 80 -2.95 -2.45 -11.17
CA GLY A 80 -3.13 -1.30 -10.31
C GLY A 80 -4.32 -1.49 -9.39
N LEU A 81 -4.38 -0.65 -8.37
CA LEU A 81 -5.50 -0.57 -7.45
C LEU A 81 -5.89 0.89 -7.29
N ILE A 82 -7.16 1.15 -7.50
CA ILE A 82 -7.77 2.44 -7.17
C ILE A 82 -8.62 2.22 -5.94
N THR A 83 -8.32 2.95 -4.88
CA THR A 83 -9.10 2.93 -3.65
C THR A 83 -9.71 4.30 -3.45
N GLU A 84 -11.03 4.36 -3.41
CA GLU A 84 -11.77 5.55 -3.03
C GLU A 84 -12.18 5.44 -1.56
N ARG A 85 -11.83 6.44 -0.78
CA ARG A 85 -12.23 6.57 0.60
C ARG A 85 -13.02 7.85 0.78
N VAL A 86 -14.25 7.71 1.22
CA VAL A 86 -15.08 8.84 1.62
C VAL A 86 -14.95 9.02 3.12
N VAL A 87 -14.45 10.16 3.55
CA VAL A 87 -14.41 10.56 4.95
C VAL A 87 -15.48 11.61 5.16
N GLU A 88 -16.48 11.24 5.93
CA GLU A 88 -17.58 12.13 6.33
C GLU A 88 -17.30 12.63 7.74
N ASP A 89 -17.12 13.92 7.89
CA ASP A 89 -16.90 14.57 9.18
C ASP A 89 -18.08 15.50 9.48
N GLU A 90 -18.88 15.16 10.49
CA GLU A 90 -20.01 15.93 10.93
C GLU A 90 -19.65 16.69 12.21
N LYS A 91 -19.49 18.00 12.11
CA LYS A 91 -19.35 18.87 13.27
C LYS A 91 -20.71 19.46 13.64
N LYS A 92 -21.15 19.12 14.83
CA LYS A 92 -22.39 19.65 15.38
C LYS A 92 -22.13 20.26 16.75
N ILE A 93 -22.76 21.38 17.02
CA ILE A 93 -22.71 22.01 18.34
C ILE A 93 -23.63 21.21 19.27
N PRO A 94 -23.15 20.71 20.44
CA PRO A 94 -23.98 19.99 21.41
C PRO A 94 -25.21 20.83 21.83
N PHE A 95 -26.35 20.16 21.98
CA PHE A 95 -27.65 20.72 22.35
C PHE A 95 -28.37 21.57 21.30
N VAL A 96 -27.66 22.35 20.46
CA VAL A 96 -28.25 23.24 19.45
C VAL A 96 -28.41 22.51 18.12
N GLY A 97 -27.46 21.63 17.78
CA GLY A 97 -27.50 20.86 16.53
C GLY A 97 -28.63 19.82 16.43
N ASP A 98 -29.26 19.46 17.55
CA ASP A 98 -30.36 18.48 17.60
C ASP A 98 -31.77 19.12 17.49
N LEU A 99 -31.85 20.43 17.44
CA LEU A 99 -33.13 21.14 17.29
C LEU A 99 -33.70 20.98 15.88
N PRO A 100 -35.01 20.65 15.72
CA PRO A 100 -35.59 20.27 14.43
C PRO A 100 -35.70 21.43 13.43
N ILE A 101 -35.65 22.69 13.86
CA ILE A 101 -35.82 23.86 12.98
C ILE A 101 -34.51 24.61 12.77
N ILE A 102 -33.72 24.83 13.80
CA ILE A 102 -32.48 25.63 13.76
C ILE A 102 -31.22 24.76 13.76
N GLY A 103 -31.34 23.47 14.02
CA GLY A 103 -30.20 22.53 14.07
C GLY A 103 -29.43 22.47 12.75
N ALA A 104 -30.08 22.67 11.61
CA ALA A 104 -29.43 22.68 10.30
C ALA A 104 -28.43 23.82 10.11
N LEU A 105 -28.65 24.97 10.78
CA LEU A 105 -27.73 26.12 10.75
C LEU A 105 -26.47 25.90 11.59
N PHE A 106 -26.52 24.97 12.56
CA PHE A 106 -25.41 24.65 13.47
C PHE A 106 -24.75 23.30 13.17
N ARG A 107 -25.07 22.71 12.02
CA ARG A 107 -24.41 21.51 11.50
C ARG A 107 -23.56 21.89 10.32
N SER A 108 -22.29 21.52 10.38
CA SER A 108 -21.40 21.58 9.23
C SER A 108 -21.05 20.15 8.83
N ARG A 109 -21.45 19.75 7.63
CA ARG A 109 -21.12 18.48 7.05
C ARG A 109 -19.98 18.70 6.04
N TYR A 110 -18.87 18.09 6.27
CA TYR A 110 -17.72 18.10 5.38
C TYR A 110 -17.49 16.68 4.85
N GLU A 111 -17.64 16.52 3.55
CA GLU A 111 -17.38 15.27 2.85
C GLU A 111 -16.06 15.41 2.12
N ARG A 112 -15.10 14.56 2.46
CA ARG A 112 -13.81 14.50 1.80
C ARG A 112 -13.66 13.16 1.10
N LYS A 113 -13.45 13.22 -0.22
CA LYS A 113 -13.11 12.05 -1.02
C LYS A 113 -11.61 11.96 -1.19
N GLU A 114 -11.04 10.86 -0.77
CA GLU A 114 -9.63 10.54 -0.98
C GLU A 114 -9.53 9.41 -2.00
N LEU A 115 -8.86 9.70 -3.11
CA LEU A 115 -8.57 8.71 -4.15
C LEU A 115 -7.10 8.35 -4.08
N VAL A 116 -6.82 7.08 -3.79
CA VAL A 116 -5.47 6.53 -3.80
C VAL A 116 -5.36 5.54 -4.94
N SER A 117 -4.43 5.78 -5.86
CA SER A 117 -4.14 4.86 -6.95
C SER A 117 -2.69 4.37 -6.86
N VAL A 118 -2.52 3.07 -6.98
CA VAL A 118 -1.21 2.41 -7.08
C VAL A 118 -1.15 1.72 -8.41
N LEU A 119 -0.10 2.00 -9.19
CA LEU A 119 0.13 1.42 -10.50
C LEU A 119 1.52 0.80 -10.55
N PHE A 120 1.61 -0.46 -10.95
CA PHE A 120 2.87 -1.14 -11.19
C PHE A 120 3.14 -1.20 -12.69
N PHE A 121 4.21 -0.55 -13.13
CA PHE A 121 4.68 -0.68 -14.50
C PHE A 121 6.17 -1.01 -14.54
N ILE A 122 6.59 -1.77 -15.54
CA ILE A 122 7.98 -2.19 -15.72
C ILE A 122 8.39 -1.96 -17.18
N ARG A 123 9.62 -1.47 -17.35
CA ARG A 123 10.28 -1.31 -18.65
C ARG A 123 11.68 -1.92 -18.61
N PRO A 124 11.87 -3.12 -19.15
CA PRO A 124 13.18 -3.73 -19.23
C PRO A 124 14.02 -3.08 -20.35
N ARG A 125 15.33 -3.02 -20.15
CA ARG A 125 16.31 -2.56 -21.11
C ARG A 125 17.53 -3.48 -21.10
N ILE A 126 18.02 -3.85 -22.27
CA ILE A 126 19.27 -4.60 -22.41
C ILE A 126 20.41 -3.61 -22.39
N LEU A 127 21.39 -3.84 -21.52
CA LEU A 127 22.63 -3.08 -21.44
C LEU A 127 23.72 -3.92 -22.09
N GLU A 128 24.24 -3.46 -23.23
CA GLU A 128 25.37 -4.07 -23.91
C GLU A 128 26.64 -3.31 -23.56
N GLY A 129 27.66 -4.02 -23.04
CA GLY A 129 29.01 -3.50 -22.87
C GLY A 129 29.17 -2.33 -21.88
N VAL A 130 28.32 -2.21 -20.91
CA VAL A 130 28.44 -1.19 -19.85
C VAL A 130 29.31 -1.74 -18.71
N ASP A 131 30.44 -1.07 -18.46
CA ASP A 131 31.20 -1.28 -17.26
C ASP A 131 30.33 -0.97 -16.03
N LEU A 132 29.97 -2.01 -15.27
CA LEU A 132 29.14 -1.92 -14.06
C LEU A 132 29.77 -1.09 -12.92
N HIS A 133 30.89 -0.40 -13.19
CA HIS A 133 31.62 0.36 -12.19
C HIS A 133 31.36 1.87 -12.19
N ARG A 134 30.40 2.39 -12.98
CA ARG A 134 30.30 3.84 -13.18
C ARG A 134 29.07 4.54 -12.62
N ASP A 135 28.07 3.82 -12.07
CA ASP A 135 26.81 4.45 -11.64
C ASP A 135 26.36 4.00 -10.24
N PHE A 136 27.26 4.11 -9.26
CA PHE A 136 26.87 4.10 -7.84
C PHE A 136 27.42 5.35 -7.16
#